data_f68eda1ea5f9afc89ab86d2a1b8647b0
#
_entry.id   f68eda1ea5f9afc89ab86d2a1b8647b0
#
_cell.length_a   1.000
_cell.length_b   1.000
_cell.length_c   1.000
_cell.angle_alpha   90.00
_cell.angle_beta   90.00
_cell.angle_gamma   90.00
#
_symmetry.space_group_name_H-M   'P 1'
#
loop_
_entity.id
_entity.type
_entity.pdbx_description
1 polymer ?
#
loop_
_entity_poly.entity_id
_entity_poly.type
_entity_poly.pdbx_seq_one_letter_code
_entity_poly.pdbx_strand_id
1 'polypeptide(L)'
;ATADGMKLVYSDSPANALGMIDITDPANPKPLGHMHLGGEPTSVAIKNGQAFVGINTSPNYVEPSGHLLIVDLDSGKEVTKVELGGQPDSVAVSPDGTFVAIAIENERNEDINDEKIPQLPGGFVAIVNLADNSVTKADLVGFSTIAPNDPEPEFVDINNLGEIVVTIQENNWMAVIDRSGKVISEFDAGLVTLVGIDNKKDGELKMVDTIENVRREPDAVKWID
;
A
#
# COMPACT_ATOMS: atom_id res chain seq x y z
N ALA A 1 2.61 -2.11 -15.40
CA ALA A 1 2.35 -2.27 -16.85
C ALA A 1 1.49 -3.50 -17.11
N THR A 2 0.81 -3.53 -18.25
CA THR A 2 0.14 -4.75 -18.73
C THR A 2 1.15 -5.87 -19.03
N ALA A 3 0.70 -7.13 -19.08
CA ALA A 3 1.58 -8.29 -19.25
C ALA A 3 2.35 -8.27 -20.60
N ASP A 4 1.79 -7.66 -21.62
CA ASP A 4 2.43 -7.46 -22.93
C ASP A 4 3.44 -6.27 -22.95
N GLY A 5 3.51 -5.50 -21.86
CA GLY A 5 4.37 -4.33 -21.75
C GLY A 5 3.94 -3.13 -22.59
N MET A 6 2.73 -3.11 -23.15
CA MET A 6 2.29 -2.08 -24.09
C MET A 6 1.53 -0.92 -23.44
N LYS A 7 1.03 -1.10 -22.23
CA LYS A 7 0.27 -0.06 -21.51
C LYS A 7 0.78 0.10 -20.07
N LEU A 8 0.86 1.34 -19.60
CA LEU A 8 0.91 1.67 -18.18
C LEU A 8 -0.48 2.04 -17.69
N VAL A 9 -0.78 1.63 -16.47
CA VAL A 9 -1.96 2.05 -15.71
C VAL A 9 -1.48 2.65 -14.41
N TYR A 10 -2.02 3.78 -14.00
CA TYR A 10 -1.60 4.50 -12.80
C TYR A 10 -2.80 5.08 -12.06
N SER A 11 -2.68 5.19 -10.74
CA SER A 11 -3.60 5.94 -9.89
C SER A 11 -3.29 7.43 -9.98
N ASP A 12 -4.32 8.25 -10.10
CA ASP A 12 -4.25 9.72 -10.07
C ASP A 12 -5.15 10.18 -8.92
N SER A 13 -4.57 10.19 -7.71
CA SER A 13 -5.30 10.54 -6.48
C SER A 13 -5.93 11.92 -6.54
N PRO A 14 -5.22 13.00 -6.95
CA PRO A 14 -5.82 14.32 -7.04
C PRO A 14 -6.99 14.42 -8.03
N ALA A 15 -6.99 13.59 -9.07
CA ALA A 15 -8.05 13.57 -10.08
C ALA A 15 -9.17 12.56 -9.78
N ASN A 16 -9.04 11.75 -8.71
CA ASN A 16 -9.92 10.61 -8.44
C ASN A 16 -10.09 9.73 -9.68
N ALA A 17 -8.98 9.35 -10.30
CA ALA A 17 -8.99 8.69 -11.60
C ALA A 17 -7.95 7.57 -11.71
N LEU A 18 -8.24 6.62 -12.58
CA LEU A 18 -7.29 5.64 -13.11
C LEU A 18 -6.88 6.11 -14.52
N GLY A 19 -5.60 6.39 -14.71
CA GLY A 19 -5.06 6.83 -15.98
C GLY A 19 -4.40 5.70 -16.76
N MET A 20 -4.37 5.80 -18.08
CA MET A 20 -3.74 4.83 -18.97
C MET A 20 -2.86 5.52 -20.00
N ILE A 21 -1.71 4.92 -20.28
CA ILE A 21 -0.71 5.41 -21.25
C ILE A 21 -0.31 4.25 -22.16
N ASP A 22 -0.34 4.49 -23.48
CA ASP A 22 0.27 3.62 -24.47
C ASP A 22 1.80 3.82 -24.44
N ILE A 23 2.52 2.75 -24.17
CA ILE A 23 3.98 2.69 -24.15
C ILE A 23 4.55 1.69 -25.18
N THR A 24 3.79 1.38 -26.22
CA THR A 24 4.25 0.55 -27.36
C THR A 24 5.55 1.11 -27.95
N ASP A 25 5.68 2.43 -28.00
CA ASP A 25 6.94 3.13 -28.20
C ASP A 25 7.31 3.91 -26.94
N PRO A 26 8.18 3.37 -26.06
CA PRO A 26 8.51 4.01 -24.79
C PRO A 26 9.19 5.38 -24.92
N ALA A 27 9.78 5.69 -26.08
CA ALA A 27 10.36 7.00 -26.36
C ALA A 27 9.29 8.06 -26.70
N ASN A 28 8.09 7.64 -27.10
CA ASN A 28 6.97 8.50 -27.47
C ASN A 28 5.66 8.00 -26.83
N PRO A 29 5.51 8.04 -25.51
CA PRO A 29 4.31 7.57 -24.81
C PRO A 29 3.11 8.44 -25.19
N LYS A 30 1.92 7.81 -25.30
CA LYS A 30 0.68 8.50 -25.66
C LYS A 30 -0.41 8.27 -24.59
N PRO A 31 -1.12 9.32 -24.18
CA PRO A 31 -2.25 9.14 -23.26
C PRO A 31 -3.36 8.35 -23.97
N LEU A 32 -3.92 7.36 -23.25
CA LEU A 32 -5.10 6.60 -23.67
C LEU A 32 -6.39 7.10 -22.98
N GLY A 33 -6.24 8.09 -22.10
CA GLY A 33 -7.35 8.65 -21.33
C GLY A 33 -7.30 8.24 -19.87
N HIS A 34 -8.39 8.56 -19.17
CA HIS A 34 -8.57 8.25 -17.76
C HIS A 34 -10.01 7.86 -17.49
N MET A 35 -10.22 7.10 -16.42
CA MET A 35 -11.52 6.72 -15.89
C MET A 35 -11.70 7.34 -14.50
N HIS A 36 -12.75 8.13 -14.31
CA HIS A 36 -13.09 8.66 -12.99
C HIS A 36 -13.61 7.56 -12.07
N LEU A 37 -13.13 7.59 -10.84
CA LEU A 37 -13.48 6.64 -9.79
C LEU A 37 -14.32 7.33 -8.71
N GLY A 38 -15.04 6.55 -7.92
CA GLY A 38 -15.94 7.07 -6.87
C GLY A 38 -15.24 7.45 -5.55
N GLY A 39 -13.91 7.60 -5.56
CA GLY A 39 -13.08 7.97 -4.43
C GLY A 39 -11.63 8.11 -4.87
N GLU A 40 -10.75 8.33 -3.92
CA GLU A 40 -9.32 8.51 -4.15
C GLU A 40 -8.60 7.18 -4.39
N PRO A 41 -8.02 6.93 -5.58
CA PRO A 41 -7.23 5.74 -5.82
C PRO A 41 -5.84 5.88 -5.18
N THR A 42 -5.49 5.00 -4.25
CA THR A 42 -4.21 4.99 -3.56
C THR A 42 -3.18 4.13 -4.29
N SER A 43 -3.59 2.96 -4.77
CA SER A 43 -2.71 1.99 -5.39
C SER A 43 -3.39 1.22 -6.52
N VAL A 44 -2.61 0.71 -7.48
CA VAL A 44 -3.09 -0.14 -8.56
C VAL A 44 -2.15 -1.30 -8.86
N ALA A 45 -2.70 -2.50 -8.89
CA ALA A 45 -2.04 -3.70 -9.41
C ALA A 45 -2.77 -4.19 -10.68
N ILE A 46 -2.03 -4.88 -11.57
CA ILE A 46 -2.60 -5.41 -12.81
C ILE A 46 -2.36 -6.91 -12.89
N LYS A 47 -3.41 -7.66 -13.20
CA LYS A 47 -3.33 -9.09 -13.45
C LYS A 47 -4.42 -9.53 -14.45
N ASN A 48 -4.05 -10.37 -15.40
CA ASN A 48 -4.99 -11.00 -16.36
C ASN A 48 -5.94 -10.02 -17.07
N GLY A 49 -5.46 -8.85 -17.48
CA GLY A 49 -6.26 -7.83 -18.15
C GLY A 49 -7.18 -7.01 -17.24
N GLN A 50 -7.06 -7.19 -15.93
CA GLN A 50 -7.79 -6.41 -14.92
C GLN A 50 -6.88 -5.51 -14.12
N ALA A 51 -7.39 -4.35 -13.72
CA ALA A 51 -6.80 -3.49 -12.70
C ALA A 51 -7.51 -3.72 -11.37
N PHE A 52 -6.72 -3.83 -10.31
CA PHE A 52 -7.12 -3.97 -8.92
C PHE A 52 -6.72 -2.67 -8.23
N VAL A 53 -7.69 -1.86 -7.85
CA VAL A 53 -7.46 -0.48 -7.38
C VAL A 53 -7.94 -0.35 -5.95
N GLY A 54 -7.05 0.06 -5.05
CA GLY A 54 -7.41 0.52 -3.71
C GLY A 54 -8.06 1.90 -3.80
N ILE A 55 -9.27 2.03 -3.27
CA ILE A 55 -10.01 3.30 -3.28
C ILE A 55 -10.26 3.73 -1.84
N ASN A 56 -9.69 4.86 -1.46
CA ASN A 56 -10.00 5.54 -0.20
C ASN A 56 -11.31 6.30 -0.31
N THR A 57 -12.20 6.10 0.66
CA THR A 57 -13.48 6.82 0.78
C THR A 57 -13.69 7.37 2.19
N SER A 58 -12.63 7.45 2.97
CA SER A 58 -12.67 7.90 4.36
C SER A 58 -13.19 9.33 4.45
N PRO A 59 -14.22 9.60 5.26
CA PRO A 59 -14.69 10.96 5.49
C PRO A 59 -13.76 11.73 6.44
N ASN A 60 -12.98 11.03 7.25
CA ASN A 60 -12.01 11.56 8.20
C ASN A 60 -11.10 10.42 8.72
N TYR A 61 -10.10 10.76 9.53
CA TYR A 61 -9.11 9.83 10.07
C TYR A 61 -9.64 8.85 11.16
N VAL A 62 -10.80 9.10 11.76
CA VAL A 62 -11.38 8.24 12.83
C VAL A 62 -12.49 7.33 12.33
N GLU A 63 -12.96 7.54 11.12
CA GLU A 63 -13.95 6.71 10.43
C GLU A 63 -13.41 6.26 9.06
N PRO A 64 -12.24 5.55 9.04
CA PRO A 64 -11.63 5.16 7.79
C PRO A 64 -12.52 4.18 7.02
N SER A 65 -12.56 4.34 5.71
CA SER A 65 -13.31 3.50 4.81
C SER A 65 -12.66 3.41 3.45
N GLY A 66 -12.90 2.30 2.75
CA GLY A 66 -12.40 2.09 1.41
C GLY A 66 -12.81 0.75 0.85
N HIS A 67 -12.54 0.56 -0.42
CA HIS A 67 -12.88 -0.65 -1.13
C HIS A 67 -11.82 -1.02 -2.17
N LEU A 68 -11.77 -2.29 -2.51
CA LEU A 68 -11.07 -2.78 -3.71
C LEU A 68 -12.04 -2.66 -4.90
N LEU A 69 -11.65 -1.90 -5.93
CA LEU A 69 -12.35 -1.83 -7.20
C LEU A 69 -11.60 -2.70 -8.23
N ILE A 70 -12.30 -3.61 -8.89
CA ILE A 70 -11.75 -4.41 -9.98
C ILE A 70 -12.34 -3.90 -11.30
N VAL A 71 -11.46 -3.55 -12.24
CA VAL A 71 -11.81 -2.98 -13.53
C VAL A 71 -11.25 -3.84 -14.65
N ASP A 72 -12.06 -4.16 -15.64
CA ASP A 72 -11.62 -4.78 -16.89
C ASP A 72 -10.97 -3.70 -17.79
N LEU A 73 -9.70 -3.89 -18.13
CA LEU A 73 -8.91 -2.89 -18.85
C LEU A 73 -9.26 -2.75 -20.34
N ASP A 74 -9.87 -3.78 -20.93
CA ASP A 74 -10.25 -3.74 -22.36
C ASP A 74 -11.56 -2.98 -22.56
N SER A 75 -12.53 -3.22 -21.69
CA SER A 75 -13.84 -2.56 -21.77
C SER A 75 -13.92 -1.27 -20.98
N GLY A 76 -12.98 -1.03 -20.03
CA GLY A 76 -13.02 0.10 -19.10
C GLY A 76 -14.20 0.03 -18.12
N LYS A 77 -14.74 -1.17 -17.83
CA LYS A 77 -15.91 -1.35 -16.97
C LYS A 77 -15.52 -1.93 -15.61
N GLU A 78 -16.23 -1.49 -14.60
CA GLU A 78 -16.20 -2.11 -13.28
C GLU A 78 -16.66 -3.58 -13.39
N VAL A 79 -15.88 -4.49 -12.81
CA VAL A 79 -16.18 -5.90 -12.69
C VAL A 79 -16.85 -6.17 -11.35
N THR A 80 -16.23 -5.67 -10.28
CA THR A 80 -16.78 -5.80 -8.92
C THR A 80 -16.15 -4.77 -7.98
N LYS A 81 -16.81 -4.56 -6.86
CA LYS A 81 -16.39 -3.72 -5.75
C LYS A 81 -16.47 -4.54 -4.47
N VAL A 82 -15.40 -4.53 -3.66
CA VAL A 82 -15.31 -5.26 -2.40
C VAL A 82 -14.97 -4.28 -1.28
N GLU A 83 -15.86 -4.14 -0.30
CA GLU A 83 -15.65 -3.28 0.86
C GLU A 83 -14.54 -3.84 1.77
N LEU A 84 -13.60 -3.01 2.18
CA LEU A 84 -12.41 -3.42 2.94
C LEU A 84 -12.56 -3.13 4.44
N GLY A 85 -13.41 -2.15 4.80
CA GLY A 85 -13.64 -1.76 6.20
C GLY A 85 -12.49 -0.95 6.81
N GLY A 86 -11.76 -0.22 5.98
CA GLY A 86 -10.69 0.71 6.33
C GLY A 86 -10.10 1.36 5.10
N GLN A 87 -9.17 2.28 5.29
CA GLN A 87 -8.47 3.02 4.24
C GLN A 87 -7.39 2.14 3.60
N PRO A 88 -7.51 1.75 2.32
CA PRO A 88 -6.45 1.03 1.63
C PRO A 88 -5.30 1.98 1.26
N ASP A 89 -4.08 1.45 1.33
CA ASP A 89 -2.89 2.07 0.75
C ASP A 89 -2.34 1.21 -0.39
N SER A 90 -1.62 0.14 -0.13
CA SER A 90 -0.97 -0.69 -1.15
C SER A 90 -1.80 -1.93 -1.54
N VAL A 91 -1.74 -2.31 -2.81
CA VAL A 91 -2.46 -3.47 -3.38
C VAL A 91 -1.50 -4.39 -4.11
N ALA A 92 -1.51 -5.69 -3.79
CA ALA A 92 -0.78 -6.72 -4.51
C ALA A 92 -1.69 -7.90 -4.88
N VAL A 93 -1.58 -8.38 -6.13
CA VAL A 93 -2.29 -9.58 -6.61
C VAL A 93 -1.36 -10.78 -6.54
N SER A 94 -1.84 -11.89 -6.00
CA SER A 94 -1.06 -13.13 -5.91
C SER A 94 -0.56 -13.59 -7.30
N PRO A 95 0.62 -14.21 -7.38
CA PRO A 95 1.16 -14.71 -8.64
C PRO A 95 0.22 -15.68 -9.36
N ASP A 96 -0.51 -16.50 -8.62
CA ASP A 96 -1.52 -17.43 -9.16
C ASP A 96 -2.85 -16.76 -9.53
N GLY A 97 -3.05 -15.49 -9.18
CA GLY A 97 -4.27 -14.72 -9.47
C GLY A 97 -5.49 -15.18 -8.66
N THR A 98 -5.31 -15.80 -7.50
CA THR A 98 -6.43 -16.33 -6.69
C THR A 98 -6.87 -15.40 -5.57
N PHE A 99 -6.01 -14.48 -5.12
CA PHE A 99 -6.34 -13.50 -4.10
C PHE A 99 -5.57 -12.18 -4.28
N VAL A 100 -6.03 -11.17 -3.57
CA VAL A 100 -5.39 -9.83 -3.49
C VAL A 100 -5.10 -9.55 -2.03
N ALA A 101 -3.90 -9.09 -1.72
CA ALA A 101 -3.55 -8.52 -0.42
C ALA A 101 -3.57 -7.00 -0.50
N ILE A 102 -4.13 -6.35 0.51
CA ILE A 102 -4.24 -4.89 0.60
C ILE A 102 -3.77 -4.46 1.98
N ALA A 103 -2.80 -3.56 2.03
CA ALA A 103 -2.48 -2.83 3.25
C ALA A 103 -3.63 -1.88 3.57
N ILE A 104 -4.20 -1.99 4.76
CA ILE A 104 -5.22 -1.08 5.28
C ILE A 104 -4.54 -0.25 6.33
N GLU A 105 -4.06 0.90 5.93
CA GLU A 105 -3.22 1.77 6.75
C GLU A 105 -4.04 2.45 7.85
N ASN A 106 -5.22 2.99 7.51
CA ASN A 106 -6.00 3.87 8.39
C ASN A 106 -5.14 5.06 8.86
N GLU A 107 -4.58 5.75 7.89
CA GLU A 107 -3.65 6.87 8.03
C GLU A 107 -3.95 7.79 9.21
N ARG A 108 -2.93 8.16 9.96
CA ARG A 108 -3.01 9.13 11.05
C ARG A 108 -3.21 10.56 10.54
N ASN A 109 -3.79 11.41 11.38
CA ASN A 109 -3.84 12.85 11.14
C ASN A 109 -2.51 13.50 11.56
N GLU A 110 -1.72 13.96 10.61
CA GLU A 110 -0.44 14.60 10.85
C GLU A 110 -0.54 15.98 11.53
N ASP A 111 -1.73 16.60 11.53
CA ASP A 111 -1.95 17.91 12.19
C ASP A 111 -2.08 17.80 13.72
N ILE A 112 -2.15 16.59 14.27
CA ILE A 112 -2.32 16.37 15.71
C ILE A 112 -1.23 15.43 16.27
N ASN A 113 -1.06 15.43 17.58
CA ASN A 113 -0.18 14.51 18.32
C ASN A 113 1.29 14.56 17.86
N ASP A 114 1.77 15.70 17.36
CA ASP A 114 3.11 15.86 16.76
C ASP A 114 3.38 14.82 15.66
N GLU A 115 2.40 14.54 14.81
CA GLU A 115 2.46 13.56 13.72
C GLU A 115 2.68 12.10 14.19
N LYS A 116 2.41 11.79 15.46
CA LYS A 116 2.75 10.49 16.05
C LYS A 116 1.53 9.59 16.25
N ILE A 117 1.76 8.31 16.08
CA ILE A 117 0.87 7.25 16.54
C ILE A 117 1.05 7.01 18.06
N PRO A 118 0.03 6.49 18.79
CA PRO A 118 -1.22 5.91 18.26
C PRO A 118 -2.32 6.94 17.95
N GLN A 119 -3.05 6.69 16.85
CA GLN A 119 -4.26 7.42 16.45
C GLN A 119 -5.27 6.40 15.87
N LEU A 120 -6.09 5.80 16.71
CA LEU A 120 -7.01 4.72 16.34
C LEU A 120 -8.13 5.17 15.36
N PRO A 121 -8.61 4.24 14.52
CA PRO A 121 -8.37 2.79 14.55
C PRO A 121 -7.10 2.40 13.81
N GLY A 122 -6.34 1.44 14.39
CA GLY A 122 -5.16 0.87 13.74
C GLY A 122 -5.50 0.08 12.47
N GLY A 123 -4.49 -0.06 11.61
CA GLY A 123 -4.62 -0.76 10.33
C GLY A 123 -4.50 -2.29 10.45
N PHE A 124 -4.58 -2.95 9.30
CA PHE A 124 -4.49 -4.41 9.16
C PHE A 124 -4.20 -4.77 7.69
N VAL A 125 -3.94 -6.05 7.39
CA VAL A 125 -3.92 -6.50 5.99
C VAL A 125 -5.27 -7.16 5.65
N ALA A 126 -5.91 -6.69 4.58
CA ALA A 126 -7.08 -7.33 4.00
C ALA A 126 -6.65 -8.32 2.91
N ILE A 127 -7.19 -9.54 2.93
CA ILE A 127 -6.95 -10.58 1.94
C ILE A 127 -8.28 -10.89 1.28
N VAL A 128 -8.42 -10.52 0.01
CA VAL A 128 -9.65 -10.71 -0.79
C VAL A 128 -9.51 -11.96 -1.66
N ASN A 129 -10.33 -12.94 -1.45
CA ASN A 129 -10.41 -14.13 -2.30
C ASN A 129 -11.17 -13.79 -3.59
N LEU A 130 -10.54 -13.98 -4.75
CA LEU A 130 -11.12 -13.61 -6.05
C LEU A 130 -12.18 -14.60 -6.58
N ALA A 131 -12.37 -15.77 -5.95
CA ALA A 131 -13.40 -16.71 -6.35
C ALA A 131 -14.79 -16.35 -5.82
N ASP A 132 -14.87 -15.71 -4.64
CA ASP A 132 -16.12 -15.41 -3.94
C ASP A 132 -16.20 -14.01 -3.33
N ASN A 133 -15.15 -13.20 -3.49
CA ASN A 133 -14.99 -11.87 -2.94
C ASN A 133 -15.03 -11.81 -1.38
N SER A 134 -14.78 -12.92 -0.71
CA SER A 134 -14.68 -12.94 0.74
C SER A 134 -13.41 -12.22 1.21
N VAL A 135 -13.51 -11.50 2.33
CA VAL A 135 -12.41 -10.73 2.94
C VAL A 135 -11.99 -11.39 4.24
N THR A 136 -10.70 -11.71 4.34
CA THR A 136 -10.05 -12.13 5.58
C THR A 136 -9.19 -10.99 6.10
N LYS A 137 -9.30 -10.65 7.37
CA LYS A 137 -8.43 -9.67 8.02
C LYS A 137 -7.26 -10.38 8.71
N ALA A 138 -6.04 -9.98 8.40
CA ALA A 138 -4.86 -10.33 9.16
C ALA A 138 -4.60 -9.22 10.19
N ASP A 139 -4.74 -9.57 11.46
CA ASP A 139 -4.52 -8.65 12.59
C ASP A 139 -3.03 -8.48 12.85
N LEU A 140 -2.59 -7.23 12.98
CA LEU A 140 -1.21 -6.82 13.23
C LEU A 140 -1.01 -6.22 14.62
N VAL A 141 -2.06 -6.18 15.45
CA VAL A 141 -2.01 -5.64 16.80
C VAL A 141 -1.09 -6.48 17.69
N GLY A 142 -0.24 -5.81 18.45
CA GLY A 142 0.63 -6.42 19.47
C GLY A 142 1.98 -6.92 18.98
N PHE A 143 2.30 -6.83 17.67
CA PHE A 143 3.59 -7.29 17.14
C PHE A 143 4.70 -6.24 17.33
N SER A 144 4.43 -4.98 17.04
CA SER A 144 5.43 -3.92 17.23
C SER A 144 5.59 -3.50 18.69
N THR A 145 6.79 -3.04 19.06
CA THR A 145 7.06 -2.37 20.34
C THR A 145 6.67 -0.89 20.35
N ILE A 146 6.46 -0.32 19.16
CA ILE A 146 6.04 1.07 18.95
C ILE A 146 4.56 1.07 18.64
N ALA A 147 3.75 1.75 19.45
CA ALA A 147 2.30 1.84 19.30
C ALA A 147 1.64 0.49 18.97
N PRO A 148 1.79 -0.56 19.81
CA PRO A 148 1.40 -1.93 19.45
C PRO A 148 -0.09 -2.11 19.14
N ASN A 149 -0.94 -1.16 19.53
CA ASN A 149 -2.38 -1.20 19.27
C ASN A 149 -2.78 -0.42 18.02
N ASP A 150 -1.82 0.17 17.34
CA ASP A 150 -2.02 1.02 16.18
C ASP A 150 -0.97 0.71 15.11
N PRO A 151 -1.06 -0.45 14.45
CA PRO A 151 -0.24 -0.75 13.29
C PRO A 151 -0.69 0.10 12.09
N GLU A 152 0.28 0.70 11.39
CA GLU A 152 0.07 1.39 10.13
C GLU A 152 0.79 0.63 8.99
N PRO A 153 0.14 -0.39 8.40
CA PRO A 153 0.70 -1.13 7.28
C PRO A 153 0.65 -0.31 5.99
N GLU A 154 1.79 -0.11 5.37
CA GLU A 154 2.00 0.68 4.18
C GLU A 154 2.00 -0.16 2.91
N PHE A 155 2.94 -1.06 2.78
CA PHE A 155 3.22 -1.76 1.54
C PHE A 155 3.12 -3.28 1.68
N VAL A 156 2.54 -3.93 0.65
CA VAL A 156 2.44 -5.39 0.58
C VAL A 156 3.02 -5.93 -0.73
N ASP A 157 3.67 -7.10 -0.63
CA ASP A 157 4.04 -7.90 -1.79
C ASP A 157 3.79 -9.39 -1.51
N ILE A 158 3.63 -10.21 -2.56
CA ILE A 158 3.26 -11.62 -2.44
C ILE A 158 4.25 -12.47 -3.22
N ASN A 159 4.84 -13.50 -2.57
CA ASN A 159 5.74 -14.44 -3.22
C ASN A 159 5.01 -15.58 -3.96
N ASN A 160 5.78 -16.42 -4.64
CA ASN A 160 5.26 -17.57 -5.40
C ASN A 160 4.63 -18.67 -4.52
N LEU A 161 4.84 -18.65 -3.20
CA LEU A 161 4.20 -19.56 -2.24
C LEU A 161 2.87 -19.00 -1.71
N GLY A 162 2.54 -17.75 -2.05
CA GLY A 162 1.35 -17.05 -1.56
C GLY A 162 1.54 -16.46 -0.16
N GLU A 163 2.79 -16.29 0.29
CA GLU A 163 3.11 -15.57 1.51
C GLU A 163 3.15 -14.06 1.23
N ILE A 164 2.54 -13.28 2.11
CA ILE A 164 2.42 -11.83 2.02
C ILE A 164 3.46 -11.22 2.94
N VAL A 165 4.32 -10.35 2.44
CA VAL A 165 5.15 -9.48 3.28
C VAL A 165 4.50 -8.12 3.37
N VAL A 166 4.52 -7.52 4.55
CA VAL A 166 3.98 -6.17 4.81
C VAL A 166 4.99 -5.33 5.59
N THR A 167 5.15 -4.07 5.18
CA THR A 167 5.83 -3.04 5.97
C THR A 167 4.83 -2.36 6.88
N ILE A 168 5.26 -2.01 8.10
CA ILE A 168 4.50 -1.29 9.11
C ILE A 168 5.39 -0.12 9.52
N GLN A 169 5.34 0.92 8.70
CA GLN A 169 6.38 1.96 8.60
C GLN A 169 6.57 2.70 9.92
N GLU A 170 5.57 3.38 10.42
CA GLU A 170 5.63 4.18 11.65
C GLU A 170 5.93 3.34 12.89
N ASN A 171 5.56 2.06 12.84
CA ASN A 171 5.89 1.11 13.90
C ASN A 171 7.32 0.56 13.76
N ASN A 172 8.06 0.91 12.70
CA ASN A 172 9.40 0.41 12.37
C ASN A 172 9.47 -1.13 12.35
N TRP A 173 8.48 -1.79 11.76
CA TRP A 173 8.27 -3.24 11.83
C TRP A 173 7.92 -3.84 10.47
N MET A 174 8.10 -5.14 10.35
CA MET A 174 7.68 -5.92 9.18
C MET A 174 7.05 -7.23 9.63
N ALA A 175 6.11 -7.74 8.84
CA ALA A 175 5.51 -9.05 9.08
C ALA A 175 5.39 -9.87 7.79
N VAL A 176 5.40 -11.19 7.95
CA VAL A 176 5.05 -12.16 6.91
C VAL A 176 3.77 -12.88 7.33
N ILE A 177 2.80 -12.93 6.42
CA ILE A 177 1.45 -13.41 6.67
C ILE A 177 1.15 -14.52 5.67
N ASP A 178 0.54 -15.60 6.08
CA ASP A 178 0.01 -16.61 5.16
C ASP A 178 -1.35 -16.19 4.57
N ARG A 179 -1.78 -16.87 3.51
CA ARG A 179 -3.05 -16.57 2.84
C ARG A 179 -4.31 -16.74 3.72
N SER A 180 -4.18 -17.34 4.90
CA SER A 180 -5.28 -17.45 5.88
C SER A 180 -5.38 -16.23 6.81
N GLY A 181 -4.45 -15.27 6.67
CA GLY A 181 -4.36 -14.10 7.53
C GLY A 181 -3.55 -14.32 8.82
N LYS A 182 -2.86 -15.46 8.95
CA LYS A 182 -2.02 -15.73 10.10
C LYS A 182 -0.62 -15.14 9.91
N VAL A 183 -0.16 -14.33 10.86
CA VAL A 183 1.25 -13.90 10.91
C VAL A 183 2.13 -15.12 11.22
N ILE A 184 3.07 -15.41 10.32
CA ILE A 184 3.99 -16.56 10.42
C ILE A 184 5.43 -16.13 10.75
N SER A 185 5.76 -14.87 10.54
CA SER A 185 7.02 -14.24 10.96
C SER A 185 6.83 -12.75 11.15
N GLU A 186 7.61 -12.16 12.03
CA GLU A 186 7.61 -10.71 12.25
C GLU A 186 8.97 -10.27 12.80
N PHE A 187 9.39 -9.03 12.54
CA PHE A 187 10.68 -8.53 12.97
C PHE A 187 10.74 -7.00 12.95
N ASP A 188 11.53 -6.45 13.87
CA ASP A 188 11.92 -5.04 13.91
C ASP A 188 12.78 -4.69 12.69
N ALA A 189 12.49 -3.57 12.02
CA ALA A 189 13.30 -3.09 10.89
C ALA A 189 14.68 -2.57 11.33
N GLY A 190 14.88 -2.38 12.63
CA GLY A 190 16.14 -1.96 13.23
C GLY A 190 16.41 -0.47 13.14
N LEU A 191 17.59 -0.10 13.64
CA LEU A 191 18.07 1.27 13.68
C LEU A 191 19.28 1.44 12.79
N VAL A 192 19.54 2.68 12.37
CA VAL A 192 20.70 3.06 11.56
C VAL A 192 21.33 4.34 12.11
N THR A 193 22.63 4.49 11.93
CA THR A 193 23.33 5.76 12.13
C THR A 193 23.51 6.42 10.77
N LEU A 194 22.98 7.62 10.62
CA LEU A 194 23.15 8.45 9.43
C LEU A 194 24.36 9.36 9.65
N VAL A 195 25.32 9.29 8.75
CA VAL A 195 26.58 10.05 8.82
C VAL A 195 26.73 10.91 7.57
N GLY A 196 27.23 12.12 7.73
CA GLY A 196 27.44 13.05 6.62
C GLY A 196 26.12 13.53 6.02
N ILE A 197 25.18 13.87 6.87
CA ILE A 197 23.89 14.45 6.48
C ILE A 197 23.85 15.95 6.84
N ASP A 198 22.94 16.67 6.25
CA ASP A 198 22.54 18.01 6.65
C ASP A 198 21.17 17.92 7.34
N ASN A 199 21.15 18.13 8.66
CA ASN A 199 19.93 18.07 9.47
C ASN A 199 19.44 19.44 9.94
N LYS A 200 19.98 20.54 9.39
CA LYS A 200 19.64 21.91 9.80
C LYS A 200 18.93 22.67 8.69
N LYS A 201 17.80 23.27 9.00
CA LYS A 201 17.09 24.19 8.10
C LYS A 201 17.65 25.63 8.27
N ASP A 202 18.95 25.82 8.00
CA ASP A 202 19.64 27.12 8.16
C ASP A 202 19.93 27.84 6.82
N GLY A 203 19.54 27.23 5.69
CA GLY A 203 19.75 27.77 4.35
C GLY A 203 21.13 27.45 3.75
N GLU A 204 21.95 26.66 4.45
CA GLU A 204 23.27 26.21 3.97
C GLU A 204 23.30 24.68 3.90
N LEU A 205 23.72 24.12 2.78
CA LEU A 205 23.89 22.67 2.63
C LEU A 205 25.24 22.23 3.19
N LYS A 206 25.24 21.59 4.37
CA LYS A 206 26.45 21.11 5.07
C LYS A 206 26.29 19.64 5.47
N MET A 207 26.90 18.74 4.73
CA MET A 207 26.86 17.28 4.95
C MET A 207 27.86 16.87 6.05
N VAL A 208 27.70 17.37 7.28
CA VAL A 208 28.65 17.20 8.39
C VAL A 208 28.05 16.61 9.65
N ASP A 209 26.74 16.49 9.70
CA ASP A 209 26.04 16.02 10.89
C ASP A 209 25.96 14.50 10.96
N THR A 210 25.69 13.99 12.14
CA THR A 210 25.43 12.58 12.41
C THR A 210 24.19 12.46 13.30
N ILE A 211 23.26 11.57 12.94
CA ILE A 211 22.14 11.20 13.78
C ILE A 211 22.23 9.71 14.06
N GLU A 212 22.27 9.35 15.34
CA GLU A 212 22.32 7.95 15.78
C GLU A 212 20.92 7.42 16.12
N ASN A 213 20.76 6.10 16.02
CA ASN A 213 19.53 5.41 16.40
C ASN A 213 18.29 5.88 15.65
N VAL A 214 18.45 6.22 14.37
CA VAL A 214 17.34 6.55 13.48
C VAL A 214 16.60 5.27 13.12
N ARG A 215 15.28 5.23 13.29
CA ARG A 215 14.45 4.11 12.80
C ARG A 215 14.56 4.03 11.29
N ARG A 216 14.47 2.82 10.73
CA ARG A 216 14.52 2.62 9.28
C ARG A 216 13.21 2.93 8.59
N GLU A 217 12.09 2.71 9.29
CA GLU A 217 10.74 3.02 8.84
C GLU A 217 10.52 2.59 7.37
N PRO A 218 10.50 1.26 7.09
CA PRO A 218 10.48 0.75 5.73
C PRO A 218 9.15 1.07 5.06
N ASP A 219 9.19 1.89 4.02
CA ASP A 219 8.05 2.34 3.23
C ASP A 219 7.62 1.28 2.20
N ALA A 220 8.54 0.65 1.54
CA ALA A 220 8.24 -0.35 0.50
C ALA A 220 9.02 -1.65 0.68
N VAL A 221 8.47 -2.74 0.15
CA VAL A 221 9.07 -4.07 0.18
C VAL A 221 8.83 -4.83 -1.11
N LYS A 222 9.77 -5.70 -1.48
CA LYS A 222 9.64 -6.62 -2.60
C LYS A 222 10.26 -7.98 -2.29
N TRP A 223 9.51 -9.06 -2.53
CA TRP A 223 10.07 -10.39 -2.58
C TRP A 223 11.07 -10.52 -3.74
N ILE A 224 12.17 -11.21 -3.47
CA ILE A 224 13.13 -11.63 -4.49
C ILE A 224 13.02 -13.15 -4.57
N ASP A 225 12.38 -13.65 -5.62
CA ASP A 225 12.17 -15.07 -5.91
C ASP A 225 13.38 -15.68 -6.66
#